data_d709edd28442da5bf1c93e0dd552ba0e
#
_entry.id   d709edd28442da5bf1c93e0dd552ba0e
#
_cell.length_a   1.000
_cell.length_b   1.000
_cell.length_c   1.000
_cell.angle_alpha   90.00
_cell.angle_beta   90.00
_cell.angle_gamma   90.00
#
_symmetry.space_group_name_H-M   'P 1'
#
loop_
_entity.id
_entity.type
_entity.pdbx_description
1 polymer ?
#
loop_
_entity_poly.entity_id
_entity_poly.type
_entity_poly.pdbx_seq_one_letter_code
_entity_poly.pdbx_strand_id
1 'polypeptide(L)'
;MPKETFLASLDEFLAQYAHLVGALQAEAMCARWGLSQEAFAGGLRRSAEKRFGDAQPAPSEVEAYLKSLHLEDLALACACSEGLEKAWEFFIAHFRQDLRHAASAMLRGSGRADDARAEELADSLYAELYGVRSSADGRRKSLFEYFHGRSKLSTWLRAVLAQKQVDLFRTSGRTVSLDAEMEGEAPRELAARTASVPADPDPDRGRYLGRFDRALSAALAGLMPRERLILACYYVDQLTLAEIGRLLREHESTVSRQLERLRRALRESVTQALQREIPACNGRPAEPALDTAQTELAFEYAVQDWPFDLSVALSAPEPSAEPLEE
;
A
#
# COMPACT_ATOMS: atom_id res chain seq x y z
N MET A 1 -19.57 -21.63 19.01
CA MET A 1 -19.53 -22.22 17.68
C MET A 1 -18.26 -21.75 17.03
N PRO A 2 -17.34 -22.64 16.59
CA PRO A 2 -16.22 -22.20 15.77
C PRO A 2 -16.79 -21.59 14.48
N LYS A 3 -16.30 -20.43 14.10
CA LYS A 3 -16.65 -19.79 12.83
C LYS A 3 -16.10 -20.68 11.73
N GLU A 4 -16.97 -21.26 10.93
CA GLU A 4 -16.57 -21.95 9.69
C GLU A 4 -15.93 -20.91 8.78
N THR A 5 -14.62 -20.94 8.68
CA THR A 5 -13.86 -20.12 7.74
C THR A 5 -14.16 -20.63 6.34
N PHE A 6 -14.46 -19.75 5.41
CA PHE A 6 -14.89 -20.03 4.03
C PHE A 6 -14.00 -21.04 3.27
N LEU A 7 -12.74 -21.21 3.68
CA LEU A 7 -11.79 -22.17 3.12
C LEU A 7 -10.93 -22.73 4.27
N ALA A 8 -11.46 -23.74 4.97
CA ALA A 8 -10.84 -24.23 6.20
C ALA A 8 -9.48 -24.88 5.99
N SER A 9 -9.21 -25.48 4.82
CA SER A 9 -7.92 -26.10 4.51
C SER A 9 -7.46 -25.88 3.07
N LEU A 10 -6.17 -26.07 2.82
CA LEU A 10 -5.60 -26.05 1.46
C LEU A 10 -6.15 -27.20 0.61
N ASP A 11 -6.39 -28.36 1.24
CA ASP A 11 -6.89 -29.54 0.56
C ASP A 11 -8.32 -29.32 0.07
N GLU A 12 -9.18 -28.67 0.87
CA GLU A 12 -10.54 -28.29 0.46
C GLU A 12 -10.51 -27.29 -0.70
N PHE A 13 -9.63 -26.29 -0.63
CA PHE A 13 -9.46 -25.33 -1.70
C PHE A 13 -9.02 -26.01 -3.00
N LEU A 14 -8.02 -26.89 -2.93
CA LEU A 14 -7.54 -27.65 -4.08
C LEU A 14 -8.61 -28.61 -4.62
N ALA A 15 -9.37 -29.28 -3.74
CA ALA A 15 -10.46 -30.15 -4.19
C ALA A 15 -11.54 -29.38 -4.96
N GLN A 16 -11.87 -28.17 -4.52
CA GLN A 16 -12.91 -27.36 -5.15
C GLN A 16 -12.45 -26.64 -6.43
N TYR A 17 -11.19 -26.15 -6.46
CA TYR A 17 -10.69 -25.28 -7.52
C TYR A 17 -9.51 -25.87 -8.31
N ALA A 18 -9.25 -27.19 -8.25
CA ALA A 18 -8.08 -27.83 -8.85
C ALA A 18 -7.86 -27.47 -10.32
N HIS A 19 -8.92 -27.49 -11.12
CA HIS A 19 -8.84 -27.16 -12.55
C HIS A 19 -8.46 -25.68 -12.77
N LEU A 20 -9.07 -24.77 -11.98
CA LEU A 20 -8.77 -23.34 -12.06
C LEU A 20 -7.33 -23.09 -11.62
N VAL A 21 -6.89 -23.67 -10.50
CA VAL A 21 -5.51 -23.53 -9.99
C VAL A 21 -4.50 -23.97 -11.03
N GLY A 22 -4.75 -25.09 -11.74
CA GLY A 22 -3.86 -25.57 -12.81
C GLY A 22 -3.76 -24.58 -13.96
N ALA A 23 -4.89 -23.99 -14.39
CA ALA A 23 -4.93 -22.98 -15.45
C ALA A 23 -4.18 -21.68 -15.02
N LEU A 24 -4.47 -21.18 -13.81
CA LEU A 24 -3.82 -19.98 -13.27
C LEU A 24 -2.32 -20.19 -13.02
N GLN A 25 -1.89 -21.40 -12.66
CA GLN A 25 -0.48 -21.76 -12.49
C GLN A 25 0.29 -21.68 -13.80
N ALA A 26 -0.34 -22.13 -14.90
CA ALA A 26 0.25 -22.04 -16.22
C ALA A 26 0.36 -20.57 -16.69
N GLU A 27 -0.69 -19.79 -16.49
CA GLU A 27 -0.74 -18.35 -16.80
C GLU A 27 0.30 -17.57 -15.98
N ALA A 28 0.44 -17.87 -14.69
CA ALA A 28 1.41 -17.27 -13.78
C ALA A 28 2.87 -17.67 -14.04
N MET A 29 3.11 -18.54 -15.04
CA MET A 29 4.43 -19.06 -15.39
C MET A 29 5.20 -19.63 -14.18
N CYS A 30 4.52 -20.31 -13.24
CA CYS A 30 5.12 -20.85 -12.01
C CYS A 30 6.30 -21.78 -12.28
N ALA A 31 6.29 -22.52 -13.41
CA ALA A 31 7.39 -23.39 -13.82
C ALA A 31 8.72 -22.64 -14.02
N ARG A 32 8.68 -21.35 -14.36
CA ARG A 32 9.86 -20.50 -14.48
C ARG A 32 10.68 -20.47 -13.18
N TRP A 33 10.00 -20.49 -12.05
CA TRP A 33 10.58 -20.42 -10.71
C TRP A 33 10.78 -21.80 -10.08
N GLY A 34 10.19 -22.85 -10.64
CA GLY A 34 10.09 -24.14 -9.99
C GLY A 34 9.10 -24.16 -8.82
N LEU A 35 8.12 -23.24 -8.84
CA LEU A 35 7.10 -23.13 -7.80
C LEU A 35 6.10 -24.30 -7.90
N SER A 36 5.89 -25.00 -6.79
CA SER A 36 4.92 -26.11 -6.74
C SER A 36 3.48 -25.60 -6.84
N GLN A 37 2.58 -26.48 -7.29
CA GLN A 37 1.15 -26.17 -7.35
C GLN A 37 0.58 -25.87 -5.97
N GLU A 38 1.00 -26.61 -4.95
CA GLU A 38 0.55 -26.42 -3.56
C GLU A 38 0.95 -25.06 -3.00
N ALA A 39 2.20 -24.65 -3.21
CA ALA A 39 2.69 -23.35 -2.75
C ALA A 39 1.94 -22.19 -3.44
N PHE A 40 1.70 -22.29 -4.75
CA PHE A 40 0.93 -21.30 -5.49
C PHE A 40 -0.54 -21.28 -5.06
N ALA A 41 -1.18 -22.46 -4.92
CA ALA A 41 -2.55 -22.57 -4.41
C ALA A 41 -2.69 -21.98 -3.01
N GLY A 42 -1.69 -22.16 -2.15
CA GLY A 42 -1.61 -21.51 -0.84
C GLY A 42 -1.64 -19.98 -0.93
N GLY A 43 -0.93 -19.40 -1.90
CA GLY A 43 -0.98 -17.98 -2.21
C GLY A 43 -2.36 -17.49 -2.66
N LEU A 44 -2.97 -18.20 -3.61
CA LEU A 44 -4.33 -17.93 -4.08
C LEU A 44 -5.36 -18.01 -2.97
N ARG A 45 -5.28 -19.05 -2.12
CA ARG A 45 -6.15 -19.22 -0.96
C ARG A 45 -6.04 -18.07 0.02
N ARG A 46 -4.83 -17.68 0.43
CA ARG A 46 -4.59 -16.51 1.31
C ARG A 46 -5.18 -15.23 0.74
N SER A 47 -5.07 -15.05 -0.59
CA SER A 47 -5.66 -13.90 -1.28
C SER A 47 -7.18 -13.91 -1.21
N ALA A 48 -7.82 -15.06 -1.46
CA ALA A 48 -9.26 -15.23 -1.37
C ALA A 48 -9.77 -15.05 0.08
N GLU A 49 -9.10 -15.64 1.07
CA GLU A 49 -9.40 -15.42 2.49
C GLU A 49 -9.34 -13.96 2.89
N LYS A 50 -8.31 -13.24 2.44
CA LYS A 50 -8.19 -11.79 2.71
C LYS A 50 -9.28 -10.97 2.04
N ARG A 51 -9.79 -11.42 0.88
CA ARG A 51 -10.84 -10.72 0.13
C ARG A 51 -12.22 -10.93 0.72
N PHE A 52 -12.54 -12.17 1.03
CA PHE A 52 -13.89 -12.57 1.42
C PHE A 52 -14.09 -12.70 2.93
N GLY A 53 -13.01 -12.97 3.68
CA GLY A 53 -13.06 -13.08 5.14
C GLY A 53 -14.07 -14.11 5.61
N ASP A 54 -15.01 -13.70 6.44
CA ASP A 54 -16.10 -14.55 6.99
C ASP A 54 -17.32 -14.66 6.03
N ALA A 55 -17.27 -14.04 4.83
CA ALA A 55 -18.35 -14.14 3.85
C ALA A 55 -18.33 -15.52 3.18
N GLN A 56 -19.47 -15.98 2.72
CA GLN A 56 -19.60 -17.18 1.89
C GLN A 56 -19.91 -16.77 0.44
N PRO A 57 -18.89 -16.45 -0.37
CA PRO A 57 -19.09 -16.05 -1.75
C PRO A 57 -19.52 -17.25 -2.61
N ALA A 58 -20.22 -16.97 -3.70
CA ALA A 58 -20.49 -17.99 -4.71
C ALA A 58 -19.17 -18.44 -5.35
N PRO A 59 -19.03 -19.73 -5.75
CA PRO A 59 -17.83 -20.22 -6.44
C PRO A 59 -17.41 -19.38 -7.65
N SER A 60 -18.38 -18.88 -8.42
CA SER A 60 -18.14 -18.00 -9.57
C SER A 60 -17.53 -16.65 -9.19
N GLU A 61 -17.87 -16.11 -8.02
CA GLU A 61 -17.28 -14.85 -7.52
C GLU A 61 -15.81 -15.07 -7.11
N VAL A 62 -15.50 -16.21 -6.50
CA VAL A 62 -14.13 -16.59 -6.16
C VAL A 62 -13.31 -16.78 -7.43
N GLU A 63 -13.84 -17.49 -8.43
CA GLU A 63 -13.15 -17.68 -9.71
C GLU A 63 -12.87 -16.36 -10.43
N ALA A 64 -13.86 -15.46 -10.51
CA ALA A 64 -13.71 -14.15 -11.12
C ALA A 64 -12.64 -13.32 -10.39
N TYR A 65 -12.65 -13.36 -9.05
CA TYR A 65 -11.64 -12.69 -8.24
C TYR A 65 -10.23 -13.26 -8.47
N LEU A 66 -10.06 -14.57 -8.45
CA LEU A 66 -8.75 -15.20 -8.63
C LEU A 66 -8.16 -14.92 -10.03
N LYS A 67 -9.01 -14.86 -11.06
CA LYS A 67 -8.60 -14.46 -12.43
C LYS A 67 -8.23 -12.97 -12.55
N SER A 68 -8.68 -12.14 -11.63
CA SER A 68 -8.35 -10.70 -11.63
C SER A 68 -7.02 -10.36 -10.95
N LEU A 69 -6.33 -11.34 -10.37
CA LEU A 69 -5.07 -11.12 -9.67
C LEU A 69 -3.89 -10.94 -10.63
N HIS A 70 -2.88 -10.22 -10.20
CA HIS A 70 -1.57 -10.14 -10.87
C HIS A 70 -0.81 -11.46 -10.63
N LEU A 71 -1.11 -12.46 -11.45
CA LEU A 71 -0.72 -13.86 -11.22
C LEU A 71 0.79 -14.07 -11.31
N GLU A 72 1.47 -13.45 -12.26
CA GLU A 72 2.93 -13.56 -12.40
C GLU A 72 3.65 -12.97 -11.17
N ASP A 73 3.20 -11.83 -10.69
CA ASP A 73 3.72 -11.18 -9.50
C ASP A 73 3.44 -12.01 -8.24
N LEU A 74 2.26 -12.62 -8.15
CA LEU A 74 1.90 -13.51 -7.05
C LEU A 74 2.77 -14.77 -7.06
N ALA A 75 3.02 -15.36 -8.25
CA ALA A 75 3.90 -16.51 -8.39
C ALA A 75 5.34 -16.18 -7.97
N LEU A 76 5.86 -15.03 -8.39
CA LEU A 76 7.19 -14.55 -7.97
C LEU A 76 7.26 -14.38 -6.46
N ALA A 77 6.27 -13.71 -5.84
CA ALA A 77 6.21 -13.50 -4.40
C ALA A 77 6.13 -14.83 -3.63
N CYS A 78 5.30 -15.77 -4.07
CA CYS A 78 5.24 -17.12 -3.50
C CYS A 78 6.58 -17.85 -3.63
N ALA A 79 7.22 -17.79 -4.81
CA ALA A 79 8.51 -18.43 -5.04
C ALA A 79 9.63 -17.84 -4.16
N CYS A 80 9.63 -16.53 -3.96
CA CYS A 80 10.55 -15.87 -3.02
C CYS A 80 10.25 -16.26 -1.57
N SER A 81 8.97 -16.40 -1.19
CA SER A 81 8.56 -16.85 0.14
C SER A 81 9.04 -18.27 0.44
N GLU A 82 8.95 -19.17 -0.55
CA GLU A 82 9.50 -20.53 -0.46
C GLU A 82 11.03 -20.57 -0.46
N GLY A 83 11.70 -19.46 -0.76
CA GLY A 83 13.16 -19.35 -0.78
C GLY A 83 13.80 -19.91 -2.05
N LEU A 84 13.08 -19.95 -3.16
CA LEU A 84 13.60 -20.45 -4.42
C LEU A 84 14.63 -19.47 -4.99
N GLU A 85 15.87 -19.94 -5.16
CA GLU A 85 17.04 -19.14 -5.52
C GLU A 85 16.83 -18.34 -6.80
N LYS A 86 16.33 -18.99 -7.87
CA LYS A 86 16.06 -18.32 -9.16
C LYS A 86 15.07 -17.16 -9.05
N ALA A 87 14.07 -17.30 -8.17
CA ALA A 87 13.09 -16.23 -7.94
C ALA A 87 13.73 -15.05 -7.21
N TRP A 88 14.59 -15.33 -6.23
CA TRP A 88 15.33 -14.30 -5.50
C TRP A 88 16.35 -13.58 -6.37
N GLU A 89 17.10 -14.29 -7.19
CA GLU A 89 18.02 -13.68 -8.16
C GLU A 89 17.30 -12.73 -9.09
N PHE A 90 16.17 -13.17 -9.65
CA PHE A 90 15.32 -12.32 -10.49
C PHE A 90 14.78 -11.12 -9.73
N PHE A 91 14.26 -11.34 -8.52
CA PHE A 91 13.71 -10.28 -7.67
C PHE A 91 14.74 -9.19 -7.39
N ILE A 92 15.94 -9.57 -6.96
CA ILE A 92 17.04 -8.63 -6.68
C ILE A 92 17.43 -7.88 -7.97
N ALA A 93 17.58 -8.59 -9.08
CA ALA A 93 18.00 -7.97 -10.34
C ALA A 93 16.99 -6.92 -10.83
N HIS A 94 15.67 -7.14 -10.63
CA HIS A 94 14.62 -6.27 -11.18
C HIS A 94 14.15 -5.19 -10.21
N PHE A 95 14.10 -5.45 -8.90
CA PHE A 95 13.48 -4.53 -7.95
C PHE A 95 14.47 -3.74 -7.09
N ARG A 96 15.76 -4.12 -7.05
CA ARG A 96 16.74 -3.46 -6.18
C ARG A 96 16.88 -1.97 -6.48
N GLN A 97 17.05 -1.64 -7.75
CA GLN A 97 17.23 -0.25 -8.16
C GLN A 97 15.97 0.59 -7.95
N ASP A 98 14.81 0.02 -8.26
CA ASP A 98 13.51 0.68 -8.07
C ASP A 98 13.24 0.97 -6.60
N LEU A 99 13.55 0.02 -5.70
CA LEU A 99 13.40 0.22 -4.25
C LEU A 99 14.34 1.28 -3.71
N ARG A 100 15.60 1.33 -4.16
CA ARG A 100 16.53 2.39 -3.79
C ARG A 100 16.08 3.76 -4.28
N HIS A 101 15.61 3.86 -5.52
CA HIS A 101 15.04 5.10 -6.05
C HIS A 101 13.80 5.55 -5.28
N ALA A 102 12.90 4.61 -4.94
CA ALA A 102 11.72 4.91 -4.13
C ALA A 102 12.11 5.40 -2.72
N ALA A 103 13.06 4.73 -2.06
CA ALA A 103 13.58 5.15 -0.76
C ALA A 103 14.19 6.56 -0.80
N SER A 104 15.03 6.85 -1.81
CA SER A 104 15.63 8.16 -2.01
C SER A 104 14.58 9.26 -2.27
N ALA A 105 13.53 8.95 -3.05
CA ALA A 105 12.44 9.88 -3.30
C ALA A 105 11.65 10.21 -2.02
N MET A 106 11.34 9.20 -1.21
CA MET A 106 10.64 9.34 0.06
C MET A 106 11.43 10.18 1.07
N LEU A 107 12.75 9.94 1.19
CA LEU A 107 13.60 10.69 2.11
C LEU A 107 13.80 12.14 1.68
N ARG A 108 13.88 12.42 0.37
CA ARG A 108 13.91 13.80 -0.15
C ARG A 108 12.65 14.58 0.21
N GLY A 109 11.48 13.96 0.11
CA GLY A 109 10.21 14.58 0.50
C GLY A 109 10.14 14.96 1.98
N SER A 110 10.87 14.25 2.85
CA SER A 110 10.97 14.55 4.28
C SER A 110 12.11 15.50 4.67
N GLY A 111 12.83 16.09 3.72
CA GLY A 111 13.96 17.02 3.97
C GLY A 111 15.21 16.36 4.54
N ARG A 112 15.32 15.04 4.48
CA ARG A 112 16.44 14.24 5.03
C ARG A 112 17.11 13.39 3.96
N ALA A 113 17.38 13.99 2.80
CA ALA A 113 18.03 13.32 1.68
C ALA A 113 19.47 12.92 2.06
N ASP A 114 19.66 11.64 2.35
CA ASP A 114 20.94 10.99 2.50
C ASP A 114 20.89 9.65 1.72
N ASP A 115 21.75 9.51 0.72
CA ASP A 115 21.77 8.33 -0.13
C ASP A 115 22.12 7.07 0.67
N ALA A 116 22.99 7.17 1.69
CA ALA A 116 23.32 6.06 2.57
C ALA A 116 22.09 5.58 3.37
N ARG A 117 21.25 6.51 3.84
CA ARG A 117 20.03 6.21 4.57
C ARG A 117 18.95 5.62 3.68
N ALA A 118 18.88 6.05 2.42
CA ALA A 118 17.99 5.46 1.42
C ALA A 118 18.37 4.01 1.11
N GLU A 119 19.66 3.76 0.99
CA GLU A 119 20.19 2.43 0.78
C GLU A 119 19.92 1.52 1.99
N GLU A 120 20.16 2.00 3.22
CA GLU A 120 19.85 1.29 4.45
C GLU A 120 18.37 0.95 4.59
N LEU A 121 17.47 1.90 4.26
CA LEU A 121 16.03 1.69 4.26
C LEU A 121 15.62 0.60 3.27
N ALA A 122 16.13 0.64 2.03
CA ALA A 122 15.87 -0.37 1.02
C ALA A 122 16.44 -1.74 1.42
N ASP A 123 17.68 -1.78 1.89
CA ASP A 123 18.35 -3.03 2.28
C ASP A 123 17.69 -3.67 3.52
N SER A 124 17.19 -2.86 4.47
CA SER A 124 16.45 -3.37 5.62
C SER A 124 15.13 -4.05 5.24
N LEU A 125 14.51 -3.64 4.10
CA LEU A 125 13.32 -4.31 3.59
C LEU A 125 13.63 -5.72 3.08
N TYR A 126 14.79 -5.94 2.46
CA TYR A 126 15.18 -7.29 1.98
C TYR A 126 15.25 -8.31 3.11
N ALA A 127 15.73 -7.93 4.29
CA ALA A 127 15.79 -8.82 5.45
C ALA A 127 14.39 -9.28 5.89
N GLU A 128 13.40 -8.39 5.85
CA GLU A 128 12.01 -8.72 6.17
C GLU A 128 11.30 -9.53 5.08
N LEU A 129 11.57 -9.19 3.81
CA LEU A 129 11.08 -9.95 2.66
C LEU A 129 11.62 -11.38 2.70
N TYR A 130 12.89 -11.54 3.06
CA TYR A 130 13.51 -12.87 3.21
C TYR A 130 12.98 -13.61 4.44
N GLY A 131 12.55 -12.91 5.50
CA GLY A 131 12.04 -13.52 6.71
C GLY A 131 13.13 -13.96 7.68
N VAL A 132 14.08 -13.06 7.98
CA VAL A 132 15.17 -13.33 8.96
C VAL A 132 14.65 -13.48 10.39
N ARG A 133 13.47 -12.92 10.71
CA ARG A 133 12.83 -13.09 12.02
C ARG A 133 12.08 -14.41 12.04
N SER A 134 12.60 -15.38 12.79
CA SER A 134 11.90 -16.63 13.07
C SER A 134 10.64 -16.37 13.89
N SER A 135 9.52 -16.94 13.46
CA SER A 135 8.32 -17.08 14.29
C SER A 135 8.62 -17.94 15.53
N ALA A 136 7.76 -17.84 16.57
CA ALA A 136 7.86 -18.70 17.76
C ALA A 136 7.93 -20.20 17.43
N ASP A 137 7.41 -20.60 16.27
CA ASP A 137 7.42 -21.99 15.77
C ASP A 137 8.67 -22.36 14.95
N GLY A 138 9.69 -21.50 14.92
CA GLY A 138 10.94 -21.75 14.18
C GLY A 138 10.79 -21.66 12.65
N ARG A 139 9.61 -21.38 12.10
CA ARG A 139 9.40 -21.19 10.66
C ARG A 139 9.81 -19.78 10.25
N ARG A 140 10.51 -19.68 9.13
CA ARG A 140 10.81 -18.42 8.47
C ARG A 140 9.50 -17.79 7.99
N LYS A 141 9.19 -16.59 8.45
CA LYS A 141 8.01 -15.86 8.01
C LYS A 141 8.42 -14.74 7.05
N SER A 142 8.22 -14.97 5.77
CA SER A 142 8.50 -14.02 4.73
C SER A 142 7.42 -12.93 4.67
N LEU A 143 7.82 -11.68 4.45
CA LEU A 143 6.87 -10.58 4.25
C LEU A 143 6.04 -10.79 2.97
N PHE A 144 6.54 -11.53 1.97
CA PHE A 144 5.79 -11.87 0.77
C PHE A 144 4.50 -12.68 1.04
N GLU A 145 4.38 -13.34 2.18
CA GLU A 145 3.13 -14.01 2.57
C GLU A 145 1.92 -13.05 2.68
N TYR A 146 2.19 -11.76 2.86
CA TYR A 146 1.17 -10.70 2.91
C TYR A 146 0.88 -10.06 1.55
N PHE A 147 1.60 -10.45 0.51
CA PHE A 147 1.28 -10.04 -0.84
C PHE A 147 0.16 -10.93 -1.42
N HIS A 148 -0.95 -10.31 -1.80
CA HIS A 148 -2.15 -11.02 -2.23
C HIS A 148 -2.43 -10.90 -3.74
N GLY A 149 -1.50 -10.36 -4.53
CA GLY A 149 -1.65 -10.23 -5.98
C GLY A 149 -2.72 -9.24 -6.45
N ARG A 150 -3.25 -8.37 -5.56
CA ARG A 150 -4.31 -7.40 -5.88
C ARG A 150 -3.80 -6.13 -6.57
N SER A 151 -2.52 -5.94 -6.61
CA SER A 151 -1.80 -4.86 -7.28
C SER A 151 -0.50 -5.43 -7.83
N LYS A 152 0.20 -4.67 -8.66
CA LYS A 152 1.57 -5.04 -9.05
C LYS A 152 2.47 -5.16 -7.83
N LEU A 153 3.41 -6.08 -7.89
CA LEU A 153 4.38 -6.31 -6.82
C LEU A 153 5.20 -5.03 -6.53
N SER A 154 5.60 -4.30 -7.57
CA SER A 154 6.31 -3.02 -7.43
C SER A 154 5.53 -1.99 -6.61
N THR A 155 4.22 -1.87 -6.84
CA THR A 155 3.33 -0.95 -6.10
C THR A 155 3.22 -1.36 -4.63
N TRP A 156 3.05 -2.65 -4.37
CA TRP A 156 2.98 -3.17 -3.01
C TRP A 156 4.30 -2.96 -2.24
N LEU A 157 5.45 -3.24 -2.88
CA LEU A 157 6.78 -3.04 -2.28
C LEU A 157 7.01 -1.58 -1.88
N ARG A 158 6.60 -0.63 -2.72
CA ARG A 158 6.70 0.81 -2.40
C ARG A 158 5.80 1.19 -1.23
N ALA A 159 4.58 0.65 -1.16
CA ALA A 159 3.70 0.88 -0.02
C ALA A 159 4.28 0.32 1.29
N VAL A 160 4.90 -0.87 1.24
CA VAL A 160 5.60 -1.45 2.40
C VAL A 160 6.80 -0.60 2.80
N LEU A 161 7.59 -0.12 1.83
CA LEU A 161 8.74 0.74 2.07
C LEU A 161 8.31 2.06 2.74
N ALA A 162 7.22 2.68 2.27
CA ALA A 162 6.66 3.89 2.87
C ALA A 162 6.20 3.65 4.31
N GLN A 163 5.52 2.53 4.58
CA GLN A 163 5.13 2.17 5.94
C GLN A 163 6.36 1.97 6.85
N LYS A 164 7.40 1.30 6.34
CA LYS A 164 8.65 1.08 7.06
C LYS A 164 9.35 2.39 7.39
N GLN A 165 9.37 3.34 6.47
CA GLN A 165 9.90 4.68 6.71
C GLN A 165 9.18 5.36 7.88
N VAL A 166 7.84 5.33 7.90
CA VAL A 166 7.03 5.88 9.00
C VAL A 166 7.40 5.22 10.34
N ASP A 167 7.57 3.90 10.35
CA ASP A 167 7.90 3.15 11.57
C ASP A 167 9.33 3.45 12.07
N LEU A 168 10.29 3.65 11.17
CA LEU A 168 11.66 4.08 11.52
C LEU A 168 11.67 5.49 12.12
N PHE A 169 10.89 6.42 11.58
CA PHE A 169 10.79 7.77 12.15
C PHE A 169 10.17 7.76 13.56
N ARG A 170 9.18 6.92 13.81
CA ARG A 170 8.61 6.73 15.15
C ARG A 170 9.62 6.20 16.16
N THR A 171 10.51 5.32 15.71
CA THR A 171 11.53 4.73 16.59
C THR A 171 12.68 5.70 16.85
N SER A 172 13.14 6.45 15.85
CA SER A 172 14.22 7.43 15.98
C SER A 172 13.77 8.68 16.74
N GLY A 173 12.52 9.11 16.63
CA GLY A 173 11.98 10.20 17.42
C GLY A 173 11.98 9.93 18.93
N ARG A 174 11.95 8.66 19.36
CA ARG A 174 12.07 8.28 20.77
C ARG A 174 13.48 8.44 21.33
N THR A 175 14.49 8.24 20.50
CA THR A 175 15.90 8.33 20.96
C THR A 175 16.39 9.77 21.01
N VAL A 176 15.81 10.68 20.21
CA VAL A 176 16.24 12.10 20.17
C VAL A 176 15.55 12.94 21.24
N SER A 177 14.46 12.49 21.84
CA SER A 177 13.73 13.24 22.87
C SER A 177 14.43 13.28 24.25
N LEU A 178 15.62 12.67 24.38
CA LEU A 178 16.40 12.72 25.62
C LEU A 178 17.60 13.68 25.58
N ASP A 179 18.00 14.19 24.40
CA ASP A 179 19.25 14.95 24.27
C ASP A 179 19.18 16.25 23.41
N ALA A 180 18.01 16.76 23.06
CA ALA A 180 17.95 17.98 22.24
C ALA A 180 16.96 19.02 22.76
N GLU A 181 17.29 19.69 23.84
CA GLU A 181 17.09 21.13 23.94
C GLU A 181 18.26 21.79 23.23
N MET A 182 17.94 22.57 22.21
CA MET A 182 18.64 23.72 21.61
C MET A 182 18.86 23.66 20.09
N GLU A 183 18.34 24.74 19.51
CA GLU A 183 18.80 25.46 18.32
C GLU A 183 18.29 25.10 16.92
N GLY A 184 17.57 26.07 16.37
CA GLY A 184 17.80 26.60 15.01
C GLY A 184 16.71 26.40 13.99
N GLU A 185 15.79 27.34 13.91
CA GLU A 185 14.96 27.58 12.72
C GLU A 185 15.83 27.83 11.49
N ALA A 186 15.55 27.07 10.41
CA ALA A 186 15.96 27.46 9.08
C ALA A 186 14.77 27.33 8.11
N PRO A 187 14.56 28.31 7.20
CA PRO A 187 13.35 28.38 6.38
C PRO A 187 13.34 27.30 5.29
N ARG A 188 12.19 26.69 5.11
CA ARG A 188 11.90 25.76 4.03
C ARG A 188 11.78 26.51 2.71
N GLU A 189 12.82 26.51 1.91
CA GLU A 189 12.68 26.75 0.48
C GLU A 189 12.28 25.44 -0.22
N LEU A 190 11.06 25.45 -0.73
CA LEU A 190 10.48 24.36 -1.52
C LEU A 190 11.13 24.37 -2.92
N ALA A 191 12.28 23.72 -3.05
CA ALA A 191 12.89 23.50 -4.35
C ALA A 191 12.19 22.33 -5.04
N ALA A 192 11.23 22.64 -5.91
CA ALA A 192 10.75 21.72 -6.94
C ALA A 192 11.92 21.32 -7.84
N ARG A 193 12.49 20.16 -7.60
CA ARG A 193 13.48 19.53 -8.51
C ARG A 193 12.91 18.23 -9.03
N THR A 194 12.46 18.31 -10.28
CA THR A 194 12.19 17.18 -11.16
C THR A 194 13.33 16.17 -11.11
N ALA A 195 13.09 15.03 -10.43
CA ALA A 195 13.94 13.88 -10.56
C ALA A 195 13.68 13.25 -11.94
N SER A 196 14.74 13.14 -12.72
CA SER A 196 14.79 12.47 -14.02
C SER A 196 14.31 11.02 -13.86
N VAL A 197 13.10 10.75 -14.35
CA VAL A 197 12.55 9.41 -14.53
C VAL A 197 13.11 8.88 -15.85
N PRO A 198 13.60 7.63 -15.93
CA PRO A 198 13.92 7.02 -17.20
C PRO A 198 12.67 6.93 -18.08
N ALA A 199 12.83 7.31 -19.35
CA ALA A 199 11.77 7.58 -20.29
C ALA A 199 10.97 6.35 -20.69
N ASP A 200 9.70 6.34 -20.49
CA ASP A 200 8.65 6.52 -21.49
C ASP A 200 7.45 7.14 -20.76
N PRO A 201 7.31 8.45 -20.74
CA PRO A 201 6.22 9.08 -20.01
C PRO A 201 4.94 8.78 -20.77
N ASP A 202 4.09 7.91 -20.20
CA ASP A 202 2.70 7.83 -20.59
C ASP A 202 2.16 9.27 -20.67
N PRO A 203 1.75 9.75 -21.85
CA PRO A 203 1.29 11.13 -22.02
C PRO A 203 0.08 11.46 -21.13
N ASP A 204 -0.67 10.45 -20.70
CA ASP A 204 -1.81 10.59 -19.80
C ASP A 204 -1.45 10.57 -18.30
N ARG A 205 -0.16 10.30 -17.94
CA ARG A 205 0.28 10.22 -16.54
C ARG A 205 -0.12 11.44 -15.71
N GLY A 206 0.12 12.64 -16.21
CA GLY A 206 -0.24 13.88 -15.53
C GLY A 206 -1.75 14.02 -15.31
N ARG A 207 -2.56 13.54 -16.24
CA ARG A 207 -4.01 13.51 -16.13
C ARG A 207 -4.48 12.54 -15.05
N TYR A 208 -3.90 11.32 -14.99
CA TYR A 208 -4.22 10.36 -13.94
C TYR A 208 -3.84 10.86 -12.55
N LEU A 209 -2.64 11.44 -12.38
CA LEU A 209 -2.18 12.01 -11.13
C LEU A 209 -3.06 13.17 -10.66
N GLY A 210 -3.37 14.12 -11.55
CA GLY A 210 -4.25 15.25 -11.22
C GLY A 210 -5.66 14.80 -10.84
N ARG A 211 -6.15 13.72 -11.45
CA ARG A 211 -7.46 13.15 -11.11
C ARG A 211 -7.43 12.43 -9.77
N PHE A 212 -6.37 11.69 -9.50
CA PHE A 212 -6.14 11.02 -8.23
C PHE A 212 -6.03 12.02 -7.07
N ASP A 213 -5.26 13.10 -7.26
CA ASP A 213 -5.07 14.16 -6.27
C ASP A 213 -6.41 14.80 -5.88
N ARG A 214 -7.24 15.17 -6.86
CA ARG A 214 -8.58 15.71 -6.61
C ARG A 214 -9.48 14.71 -5.87
N ALA A 215 -9.44 13.43 -6.26
CA ALA A 215 -10.23 12.38 -5.63
C ALA A 215 -9.82 12.15 -4.17
N LEU A 216 -8.50 12.11 -3.92
CA LEU A 216 -7.96 11.93 -2.57
C LEU A 216 -8.24 13.15 -1.69
N SER A 217 -8.05 14.36 -2.20
CA SER A 217 -8.34 15.59 -1.47
C SER A 217 -9.82 15.68 -1.09
N ALA A 218 -10.73 15.32 -2.00
CA ALA A 218 -12.17 15.27 -1.71
C ALA A 218 -12.52 14.19 -0.66
N ALA A 219 -11.89 13.01 -0.75
CA ALA A 219 -12.08 11.94 0.23
C ALA A 219 -11.59 12.33 1.63
N LEU A 220 -10.45 13.01 1.72
CA LEU A 220 -9.91 13.51 2.99
C LEU A 220 -10.76 14.65 3.56
N ALA A 221 -11.27 15.55 2.73
CA ALA A 221 -12.18 16.62 3.15
C ALA A 221 -13.50 16.07 3.72
N GLY A 222 -13.98 14.93 3.21
CA GLY A 222 -15.19 14.26 3.68
C GLY A 222 -15.04 13.48 5.00
N LEU A 223 -13.85 13.40 5.58
CA LEU A 223 -13.63 12.69 6.85
C LEU A 223 -14.22 13.45 8.03
N MET A 224 -14.78 12.70 8.98
CA MET A 224 -15.18 13.26 10.27
C MET A 224 -13.96 13.82 11.02
N PRO A 225 -14.12 14.87 11.86
CA PRO A 225 -12.99 15.48 12.60
C PRO A 225 -12.15 14.48 13.38
N ARG A 226 -12.80 13.50 14.02
CA ARG A 226 -12.11 12.43 14.76
C ARG A 226 -11.29 11.52 13.85
N GLU A 227 -11.80 11.17 12.68
CA GLU A 227 -11.12 10.33 11.69
C GLU A 227 -9.89 11.03 11.12
N ARG A 228 -10.04 12.32 10.83
CA ARG A 228 -8.94 13.19 10.40
C ARG A 228 -7.86 13.28 11.47
N LEU A 229 -8.25 13.46 12.75
CA LEU A 229 -7.31 13.48 13.88
C LEU A 229 -6.52 12.17 13.98
N ILE A 230 -7.16 11.01 13.86
CA ILE A 230 -6.48 9.71 13.93
C ILE A 230 -5.44 9.59 12.80
N LEU A 231 -5.80 10.01 11.57
CA LEU A 231 -4.87 9.99 10.45
C LEU A 231 -3.73 11.00 10.64
N ALA A 232 -4.02 12.22 11.13
CA ALA A 232 -3.00 13.22 11.42
C ALA A 232 -2.02 12.71 12.49
N CYS A 233 -2.51 12.24 13.62
CA CYS A 233 -1.68 11.66 14.68
C CYS A 233 -0.81 10.51 14.15
N TYR A 234 -1.37 9.66 13.29
CA TYR A 234 -0.62 8.49 12.79
C TYR A 234 0.40 8.85 11.71
N TYR A 235 0.03 9.64 10.70
CA TYR A 235 0.85 9.90 9.51
C TYR A 235 1.65 11.21 9.57
N VAL A 236 1.13 12.24 10.25
CA VAL A 236 1.79 13.56 10.35
C VAL A 236 2.59 13.66 11.64
N ASP A 237 1.94 13.42 12.78
CA ASP A 237 2.57 13.50 14.10
C ASP A 237 3.37 12.24 14.45
N GLN A 238 3.25 11.18 13.63
CA GLN A 238 3.99 9.92 13.74
C GLN A 238 3.84 9.21 15.09
N LEU A 239 2.69 9.39 15.75
CA LEU A 239 2.39 8.76 17.02
C LEU A 239 2.18 7.24 16.85
N THR A 240 2.59 6.48 17.85
CA THR A 240 2.31 5.04 17.92
C THR A 240 0.83 4.79 18.22
N LEU A 241 0.34 3.59 17.89
CA LEU A 241 -1.05 3.19 18.21
C LEU A 241 -1.34 3.31 19.72
N ALA A 242 -0.36 2.99 20.56
CA ALA A 242 -0.49 3.12 22.02
C ALA A 242 -0.57 4.59 22.48
N GLU A 243 0.17 5.50 21.85
CA GLU A 243 0.11 6.95 22.13
C GLU A 243 -1.21 7.54 21.67
N ILE A 244 -1.67 7.20 20.46
CA ILE A 244 -2.98 7.60 19.95
C ILE A 244 -4.09 7.04 20.87
N GLY A 245 -3.97 5.78 21.29
CA GLY A 245 -4.90 5.17 22.23
C GLY A 245 -4.97 5.93 23.56
N ARG A 246 -3.83 6.34 24.12
CA ARG A 246 -3.78 7.18 25.34
C ARG A 246 -4.42 8.54 25.12
N LEU A 247 -4.14 9.19 23.98
CA LEU A 247 -4.72 10.48 23.61
C LEU A 247 -6.24 10.39 23.48
N LEU A 248 -6.76 9.35 22.85
CA LEU A 248 -8.18 9.14 22.60
C LEU A 248 -8.90 8.38 23.73
N ARG A 249 -8.18 7.94 24.75
CA ARG A 249 -8.66 7.07 25.84
C ARG A 249 -9.24 5.75 25.34
N GLU A 250 -8.58 5.15 24.36
CA GLU A 250 -8.95 3.89 23.75
C GLU A 250 -7.78 2.89 23.78
N HIS A 251 -8.09 1.61 23.63
CA HIS A 251 -7.07 0.58 23.53
C HIS A 251 -6.40 0.63 22.14
N GLU A 252 -5.11 0.37 22.05
CA GLU A 252 -4.34 0.40 20.78
C GLU A 252 -4.94 -0.47 19.68
N SER A 253 -5.52 -1.63 20.06
CA SER A 253 -6.19 -2.51 19.09
C SER A 253 -7.45 -1.90 18.47
N THR A 254 -8.13 -1.00 19.20
CA THR A 254 -9.28 -0.24 18.70
C THR A 254 -8.80 0.79 17.68
N VAL A 255 -7.73 1.53 18.00
CA VAL A 255 -7.11 2.49 17.08
C VAL A 255 -6.63 1.81 15.81
N SER A 256 -5.99 0.63 15.94
CA SER A 256 -5.54 -0.17 14.80
C SER A 256 -6.70 -0.52 13.86
N ARG A 257 -7.81 -1.02 14.40
CA ARG A 257 -9.01 -1.35 13.60
C ARG A 257 -9.64 -0.11 12.97
N GLN A 258 -9.66 1.01 13.68
CA GLN A 258 -10.16 2.29 13.13
C GLN A 258 -9.31 2.75 11.96
N LEU A 259 -7.98 2.72 12.06
CA LEU A 259 -7.07 3.06 10.97
C LEU A 259 -7.23 2.13 9.76
N GLU A 260 -7.38 0.82 9.99
CA GLU A 260 -7.61 -0.12 8.89
C GLU A 260 -8.93 0.17 8.17
N ARG A 261 -10.00 0.45 8.93
CA ARG A 261 -11.29 0.85 8.37
C ARG A 261 -11.20 2.14 7.57
N LEU A 262 -10.51 3.16 8.10
CA LEU A 262 -10.32 4.45 7.44
C LEU A 262 -9.53 4.31 6.14
N ARG A 263 -8.45 3.55 6.12
CA ARG A 263 -7.67 3.26 4.90
C ARG A 263 -8.53 2.61 3.83
N ARG A 264 -9.38 1.67 4.23
CA ARG A 264 -10.29 0.98 3.31
C ARG A 264 -11.34 1.95 2.75
N ALA A 265 -11.98 2.72 3.62
CA ALA A 265 -12.99 3.71 3.23
C ALA A 265 -12.41 4.79 2.30
N LEU A 266 -11.21 5.30 2.58
CA LEU A 266 -10.52 6.25 1.70
C LEU A 266 -10.22 5.62 0.34
N ARG A 267 -9.69 4.40 0.30
CA ARG A 267 -9.43 3.72 -0.97
C ARG A 267 -10.71 3.52 -1.78
N GLU A 268 -11.79 3.10 -1.14
CA GLU A 268 -13.10 2.93 -1.79
C GLU A 268 -13.64 4.25 -2.31
N SER A 269 -13.56 5.33 -1.52
CA SER A 269 -14.01 6.67 -1.90
C SER A 269 -13.22 7.20 -3.10
N VAL A 270 -11.89 7.09 -3.09
CA VAL A 270 -11.02 7.48 -4.21
C VAL A 270 -11.35 6.65 -5.45
N THR A 271 -11.47 5.33 -5.32
CA THR A 271 -11.83 4.44 -6.43
C THR A 271 -13.15 4.85 -7.06
N GLN A 272 -14.18 5.07 -6.25
CA GLN A 272 -15.50 5.54 -6.74
C GLN A 272 -15.42 6.90 -7.43
N ALA A 273 -14.62 7.83 -6.90
CA ALA A 273 -14.44 9.15 -7.50
C ALA A 273 -13.71 9.06 -8.86
N LEU A 274 -12.72 8.18 -8.99
CA LEU A 274 -12.02 7.95 -10.25
C LEU A 274 -12.92 7.30 -11.31
N GLN A 275 -13.82 6.43 -10.90
CA GLN A 275 -14.77 5.73 -11.78
C GLN A 275 -16.03 6.54 -12.09
N ARG A 276 -16.16 7.78 -11.61
CA ARG A 276 -17.24 8.70 -11.98
C ARG A 276 -16.80 9.59 -13.12
N GLU A 277 -17.76 9.90 -14.02
CA GLU A 277 -17.60 10.96 -15.01
C GLU A 277 -17.57 12.33 -14.30
N ILE A 278 -16.65 13.18 -14.72
CA ILE A 278 -16.57 14.56 -14.25
C ILE A 278 -17.17 15.44 -15.36
N PRO A 279 -18.31 16.09 -15.13
CA PRO A 279 -18.93 16.96 -16.13
C PRO A 279 -18.06 18.18 -16.41
N ALA A 280 -18.18 18.73 -17.60
CA ALA A 280 -17.53 19.97 -17.96
C ALA A 280 -17.94 21.10 -16.99
N CYS A 281 -16.98 21.77 -16.40
CA CYS A 281 -17.21 22.86 -15.45
C CYS A 281 -16.12 23.92 -15.54
N ASN A 282 -16.48 25.19 -15.46
CA ASN A 282 -15.55 26.33 -15.39
C ASN A 282 -14.46 26.32 -16.47
N GLY A 283 -14.81 26.01 -17.72
CA GLY A 283 -13.88 25.98 -18.86
C GLY A 283 -12.98 24.74 -18.94
N ARG A 284 -13.17 23.76 -18.04
CA ARG A 284 -12.54 22.44 -18.16
C ARG A 284 -13.44 21.49 -18.94
N PRO A 285 -12.89 20.71 -19.87
CA PRO A 285 -13.65 19.71 -20.59
C PRO A 285 -14.14 18.59 -19.65
N ALA A 286 -15.20 17.89 -20.04
CA ALA A 286 -15.66 16.70 -19.35
C ALA A 286 -14.56 15.63 -19.34
N GLU A 287 -14.37 14.96 -18.22
CA GLU A 287 -13.44 13.85 -18.09
C GLU A 287 -14.24 12.53 -17.96
N PRO A 288 -14.05 11.55 -18.85
CA PRO A 288 -14.78 10.29 -18.79
C PRO A 288 -14.41 9.50 -17.53
N ALA A 289 -15.31 8.63 -17.07
CA ALA A 289 -15.03 7.67 -16.01
C ALA A 289 -13.79 6.82 -16.37
N LEU A 290 -12.94 6.56 -15.38
CA LEU A 290 -11.84 5.60 -15.57
C LEU A 290 -12.39 4.18 -15.44
N ASP A 291 -11.91 3.28 -16.28
CA ASP A 291 -12.16 1.86 -16.11
C ASP A 291 -11.29 1.28 -14.96
N THR A 292 -11.44 -0.01 -14.69
CA THR A 292 -10.72 -0.67 -13.59
C THR A 292 -9.21 -0.63 -13.80
N ALA A 293 -8.73 -0.88 -15.01
CA ALA A 293 -7.29 -0.90 -15.32
C ALA A 293 -6.68 0.50 -15.21
N GLN A 294 -7.38 1.51 -15.73
CA GLN A 294 -6.98 2.92 -15.62
C GLN A 294 -7.00 3.41 -14.17
N THR A 295 -7.95 2.95 -13.37
CA THR A 295 -8.01 3.25 -11.94
C THR A 295 -6.80 2.67 -11.20
N GLU A 296 -6.44 1.43 -11.48
CA GLU A 296 -5.23 0.81 -10.91
C GLU A 296 -3.96 1.52 -11.34
N LEU A 297 -3.88 1.92 -12.62
CA LEU A 297 -2.77 2.70 -13.14
C LEU A 297 -2.64 4.07 -12.43
N ALA A 298 -3.76 4.73 -12.14
CA ALA A 298 -3.77 5.98 -11.39
C ALA A 298 -3.22 5.79 -9.96
N PHE A 299 -3.58 4.71 -9.27
CA PHE A 299 -3.00 4.35 -7.98
C PHE A 299 -1.51 4.04 -8.09
N GLU A 300 -1.09 3.33 -9.14
CA GLU A 300 0.32 3.02 -9.38
C GLU A 300 1.14 4.29 -9.56
N TYR A 301 0.68 5.21 -10.40
CA TYR A 301 1.35 6.49 -10.61
C TYR A 301 1.41 7.34 -9.33
N ALA A 302 0.32 7.36 -8.54
CA ALA A 302 0.30 8.06 -7.27
C ALA A 302 1.34 7.52 -6.27
N VAL A 303 1.54 6.19 -6.23
CA VAL A 303 2.57 5.58 -5.37
C VAL A 303 3.99 5.84 -5.92
N GLN A 304 4.14 6.00 -7.25
CA GLN A 304 5.44 6.29 -7.88
C GLN A 304 5.90 7.73 -7.67
N ASP A 305 4.98 8.69 -7.73
CA ASP A 305 5.29 10.12 -7.68
C ASP A 305 5.17 10.72 -6.26
N TRP A 306 5.24 9.87 -5.22
CA TRP A 306 5.32 10.39 -3.86
C TRP A 306 6.32 11.57 -3.76
N PRO A 307 5.96 12.71 -3.11
CA PRO A 307 5.12 12.77 -1.92
C PRO A 307 3.82 13.57 -2.09
N PHE A 308 2.70 12.98 -1.77
CA PHE A 308 1.49 13.72 -1.41
C PHE A 308 1.67 14.32 -0.02
N ASP A 309 1.56 15.63 0.14
CA ASP A 309 1.70 16.27 1.45
C ASP A 309 0.40 16.11 2.26
N LEU A 310 0.33 15.00 2.98
CA LEU A 310 -0.77 14.69 3.89
C LEU A 310 -0.95 15.75 4.98
N SER A 311 0.12 16.45 5.39
CA SER A 311 0.05 17.46 6.43
C SER A 311 -0.83 18.64 5.99
N VAL A 312 -0.66 19.09 4.76
CA VAL A 312 -1.47 20.15 4.17
C VAL A 312 -2.93 19.70 3.99
N ALA A 313 -3.12 18.47 3.47
CA ALA A 313 -4.47 17.95 3.21
C ALA A 313 -5.29 17.68 4.48
N LEU A 314 -4.63 17.27 5.57
CA LEU A 314 -5.28 17.03 6.86
C LEU A 314 -5.43 18.30 7.72
N SER A 315 -4.62 19.34 7.44
CA SER A 315 -4.68 20.65 8.11
C SER A 315 -5.66 21.62 7.46
N ALA A 316 -6.30 21.26 6.33
CA ALA A 316 -7.24 22.14 5.65
C ALA A 316 -8.37 22.57 6.61
N PRO A 317 -8.66 23.88 6.71
CA PRO A 317 -9.70 24.38 7.60
C PRO A 317 -11.07 23.81 7.20
N GLU A 318 -11.92 23.59 8.19
CA GLU A 318 -13.33 23.31 7.94
C GLU A 318 -13.92 24.32 6.98
N PRO A 319 -14.80 23.93 6.04
CA PRO A 319 -15.52 24.90 5.23
C PRO A 319 -16.20 25.86 6.20
N SER A 320 -15.84 27.14 6.09
CA SER A 320 -16.39 28.20 6.92
C SER A 320 -17.91 28.08 6.90
N ALA A 321 -18.52 27.89 8.05
CA ALA A 321 -19.95 28.05 8.23
C ALA A 321 -20.30 29.46 7.73
N GLU A 322 -21.12 29.55 6.70
CA GLU A 322 -21.68 30.83 6.28
C GLU A 322 -22.31 31.51 7.52
N PRO A 323 -22.05 32.80 7.74
CA PRO A 323 -22.74 33.50 8.79
C PRO A 323 -24.25 33.47 8.47
N LEU A 324 -25.04 32.94 9.41
CA LEU A 324 -26.47 33.12 9.39
C LEU A 324 -26.73 34.62 9.42
N GLU A 325 -27.12 35.18 8.29
CA GLU A 325 -27.70 36.53 8.24
C GLU A 325 -28.95 36.53 9.10
N GLU A 326 -28.99 37.42 10.11
CA GLU A 326 -30.18 37.81 10.86
C GLU A 326 -31.14 38.66 10.01
#